data_f14d82192d5cd7a3fd99066e21c27bbe
#
_entry.id   f14d82192d5cd7a3fd99066e21c27bbe
#
_cell.length_a   1.000
_cell.length_b   1.000
_cell.length_c   1.000
_cell.angle_alpha   90.00
_cell.angle_beta   90.00
_cell.angle_gamma   90.00
#
_symmetry.space_group_name_H-M   'P 1'
#
loop_
_entity.id
_entity.type
_entity.pdbx_description
1 polymer ?
#
loop_
_entity_poly.entity_id
_entity_poly.type
_entity_poly.pdbx_seq_one_letter_code
_entity_poly.pdbx_strand_id
1 'polypeptide(L)'
;MPEGLGEFPGEGYILVSVQRFMRDARQNMAHENPVEAARRGVRPALRQRFYVRAGTAPVAEGHAVRLDDKPILTPARRVLAAPAPALAAAIAAEWDSQREVVDPGKMPLTRLANVIIDGVAERPPPVAAEIAKYLESDLLLYRAANPQGLVERQRQRWDPVLAWAAETLGARFQPTVGITHLTQPEGALKAAEAAIPADPWRLGALHSVTTLTGSALLALALAYGPLSIEEAWDAANVDEDWNMEQWGRDELALDRRSFRFAELQAAATVLRCLTG
;
A
#
# COMPACT_ATOMS: atom_id res chain seq x y z
N MET A 1 -50.61 4.13 -1.67
CA MET A 1 -49.95 3.25 -2.60
C MET A 1 -49.48 4.06 -3.77
N PRO A 2 -48.23 4.09 -4.18
CA PRO A 2 -47.23 3.05 -4.40
C PRO A 2 -45.95 3.33 -3.62
N GLU A 3 -45.21 2.41 -3.10
CA GLU A 3 -44.34 1.36 -3.60
C GLU A 3 -43.12 1.87 -4.39
N GLY A 4 -41.93 1.53 -3.83
CA GLY A 4 -40.76 1.19 -4.58
C GLY A 4 -39.57 2.10 -4.41
N LEU A 5 -38.96 2.18 -3.21
CA LEU A 5 -37.55 2.56 -3.12
C LEU A 5 -36.70 1.32 -3.44
N GLY A 6 -36.29 1.25 -4.71
CA GLY A 6 -35.34 0.24 -5.16
C GLY A 6 -34.01 0.39 -4.45
N GLU A 7 -33.59 -0.67 -3.77
CA GLU A 7 -32.23 -0.86 -3.27
C GLU A 7 -31.25 -0.78 -4.44
N PHE A 8 -30.27 0.10 -4.32
CA PHE A 8 -29.14 0.16 -5.24
C PHE A 8 -28.10 -0.90 -4.84
N PRO A 9 -27.91 -1.98 -5.61
CA PRO A 9 -26.86 -2.95 -5.35
C PRO A 9 -25.56 -2.45 -5.99
N GLY A 10 -24.82 -1.59 -5.30
CA GLY A 10 -23.59 -1.03 -5.89
C GLY A 10 -22.44 -0.81 -4.93
N GLU A 11 -22.69 -0.64 -3.65
CA GLU A 11 -21.64 -0.22 -2.71
C GLU A 11 -20.70 -1.35 -2.25
N GLY A 12 -21.14 -2.62 -2.35
CA GLY A 12 -20.33 -3.77 -1.95
C GLY A 12 -19.29 -4.24 -2.98
N TYR A 13 -19.47 -3.95 -4.25
CA TYR A 13 -18.73 -4.61 -5.33
C TYR A 13 -17.33 -4.04 -5.61
N ILE A 14 -17.05 -2.80 -5.27
CA ILE A 14 -15.76 -2.15 -5.58
C ILE A 14 -14.80 -2.20 -4.40
N LEU A 15 -15.29 -2.04 -3.17
CA LEU A 15 -14.47 -2.38 -1.99
C LEU A 15 -14.02 -3.85 -2.06
N VAL A 16 -14.94 -4.72 -2.50
CA VAL A 16 -14.66 -6.14 -2.76
C VAL A 16 -13.66 -6.33 -3.90
N SER A 17 -13.63 -5.50 -4.94
CA SER A 17 -12.70 -5.70 -6.06
C SER A 17 -11.29 -5.18 -5.76
N VAL A 18 -11.12 -4.07 -5.08
CA VAL A 18 -9.79 -3.59 -4.60
C VAL A 18 -9.29 -4.48 -3.47
N GLN A 19 -10.14 -4.80 -2.50
CA GLN A 19 -9.80 -5.78 -1.45
C GLN A 19 -9.66 -7.20 -1.99
N ARG A 20 -10.43 -7.60 -2.98
CA ARG A 20 -10.33 -8.91 -3.61
C ARG A 20 -9.10 -8.99 -4.50
N PHE A 21 -8.76 -7.95 -5.27
CA PHE A 21 -7.52 -7.89 -6.03
C PHE A 21 -6.29 -7.82 -5.10
N MET A 22 -6.34 -7.03 -4.03
CA MET A 22 -5.31 -6.99 -2.98
C MET A 22 -5.29 -8.27 -2.15
N ARG A 23 -6.45 -8.90 -1.94
CA ARG A 23 -6.60 -10.19 -1.27
C ARG A 23 -6.18 -11.33 -2.18
N ASP A 24 -6.55 -11.32 -3.46
CA ASP A 24 -6.18 -12.35 -4.42
C ASP A 24 -4.68 -12.24 -4.76
N ALA A 25 -4.11 -11.03 -4.79
CA ALA A 25 -2.66 -10.82 -4.78
C ALA A 25 -2.01 -11.32 -3.45
N ARG A 26 -2.67 -11.13 -2.31
CA ARG A 26 -2.25 -11.69 -1.01
C ARG A 26 -2.51 -13.19 -0.90
N GLN A 27 -3.65 -13.69 -1.38
CA GLN A 27 -4.04 -15.11 -1.29
C GLN A 27 -3.27 -15.99 -2.27
N ASN A 28 -2.91 -15.49 -3.45
CA ASN A 28 -1.98 -16.22 -4.33
C ASN A 28 -0.56 -16.34 -3.75
N MET A 29 -0.24 -15.58 -2.69
CA MET A 29 1.07 -15.61 -2.04
C MET A 29 1.03 -16.02 -0.57
N ALA A 30 -0.13 -15.99 0.11
CA ALA A 30 -0.24 -16.21 1.55
C ALA A 30 -0.74 -17.60 1.98
N HIS A 31 -1.27 -18.44 1.08
CA HIS A 31 -1.92 -19.68 1.44
C HIS A 31 -1.67 -20.86 0.49
N GLU A 32 -0.52 -20.97 -0.10
CA GLU A 32 -0.13 -22.24 -0.64
C GLU A 32 0.96 -22.86 0.23
N ASN A 33 0.55 -23.78 1.09
CA ASN A 33 1.45 -24.84 1.55
C ASN A 33 2.13 -25.40 0.29
N PRO A 34 3.47 -25.40 0.18
CA PRO A 34 4.18 -25.90 -1.00
C PRO A 34 3.72 -27.31 -1.42
N VAL A 35 3.24 -28.11 -0.47
CA VAL A 35 2.67 -29.45 -0.69
C VAL A 35 1.27 -29.36 -1.34
N GLU A 36 0.47 -28.35 -1.03
CA GLU A 36 -0.84 -28.14 -1.67
C GLU A 36 -0.73 -27.46 -3.03
N ALA A 37 0.23 -26.55 -3.21
CA ALA A 37 0.60 -25.98 -4.50
C ALA A 37 1.13 -27.05 -5.47
N ALA A 38 1.97 -27.96 -4.99
CA ALA A 38 2.43 -29.11 -5.74
C ALA A 38 1.28 -30.10 -6.10
N ARG A 39 0.25 -30.21 -5.24
CA ARG A 39 -0.94 -31.05 -5.51
C ARG A 39 -1.92 -30.42 -6.50
N ARG A 40 -1.98 -29.09 -6.65
CA ARG A 40 -2.90 -28.41 -7.58
C ARG A 40 -2.33 -28.13 -8.96
N GLY A 41 -1.02 -28.27 -9.16
CA GLY A 41 -0.40 -28.34 -10.50
C GLY A 41 -0.64 -27.16 -11.46
N VAL A 42 -1.19 -26.02 -11.02
CA VAL A 42 -1.52 -24.89 -11.92
C VAL A 42 -1.13 -23.57 -11.29
N ARG A 43 0.18 -23.26 -11.26
CA ARG A 43 0.56 -21.87 -11.42
C ARG A 43 0.21 -21.50 -12.84
N PRO A 44 -0.59 -20.44 -13.11
CA PRO A 44 -0.82 -20.01 -14.47
C PRO A 44 0.55 -19.78 -15.11
N ALA A 45 0.78 -20.39 -16.28
CA ALA A 45 2.05 -20.27 -16.96
C ALA A 45 2.34 -18.80 -17.21
N LEU A 46 3.46 -18.32 -16.69
CA LEU A 46 3.87 -16.93 -16.90
C LEU A 46 4.00 -16.69 -18.40
N ARG A 47 3.54 -15.53 -18.85
CA ARG A 47 3.59 -15.16 -20.25
C ARG A 47 5.04 -14.91 -20.65
N GLN A 48 5.50 -15.49 -21.75
CA GLN A 48 6.81 -15.19 -22.31
C GLN A 48 6.93 -13.70 -22.65
N ARG A 49 8.12 -13.12 -22.46
CA ARG A 49 8.40 -11.75 -22.86
C ARG A 49 8.22 -11.64 -24.38
N PHE A 50 7.37 -10.73 -24.80
CA PHE A 50 6.90 -10.56 -26.18
C PHE A 50 7.33 -9.22 -26.78
N TYR A 51 8.22 -8.49 -26.12
CA TYR A 51 8.74 -7.18 -26.52
C TYR A 51 10.25 -7.14 -26.34
N VAL A 52 10.91 -6.21 -27.03
CA VAL A 52 12.36 -6.01 -26.98
C VAL A 52 12.72 -4.95 -25.93
N ARG A 53 12.00 -3.82 -25.92
CA ARG A 53 12.27 -2.68 -25.03
C ARG A 53 11.00 -2.17 -24.35
N ALA A 54 11.16 -1.63 -23.16
CA ALA A 54 10.17 -0.80 -22.52
C ALA A 54 10.63 0.66 -22.54
N GLY A 55 9.68 1.59 -22.61
CA GLY A 55 9.94 3.03 -22.65
C GLY A 55 8.71 3.84 -22.30
N THR A 56 8.80 5.15 -22.43
CA THR A 56 7.72 6.07 -22.15
C THR A 56 7.51 7.06 -23.28
N ALA A 57 6.27 7.57 -23.40
CA ALA A 57 5.95 8.68 -24.30
C ALA A 57 4.90 9.58 -23.68
N PRO A 58 4.93 10.91 -23.96
CA PRO A 58 3.89 11.81 -23.50
C PRO A 58 2.54 11.49 -24.15
N VAL A 59 1.47 11.61 -23.36
CA VAL A 59 0.07 11.47 -23.77
C VAL A 59 -0.76 12.53 -23.06
N ALA A 60 -2.05 12.66 -23.38
CA ALA A 60 -2.91 13.67 -22.78
C ALA A 60 -3.01 13.51 -21.24
N GLU A 61 -3.02 12.27 -20.76
CA GLU A 61 -3.14 11.92 -19.33
C GLU A 61 -1.80 11.88 -18.58
N GLY A 62 -0.69 12.29 -19.21
CA GLY A 62 0.65 12.28 -18.62
C GLY A 62 1.66 11.55 -19.49
N HIS A 63 2.28 10.48 -18.99
CA HIS A 63 3.34 9.73 -19.66
C HIS A 63 2.99 8.23 -19.73
N ALA A 64 2.64 7.75 -20.90
CA ALA A 64 2.30 6.34 -21.12
C ALA A 64 3.54 5.46 -21.12
N VAL A 65 3.44 4.31 -20.48
CA VAL A 65 4.44 3.24 -20.60
C VAL A 65 4.17 2.46 -21.90
N ARG A 66 5.24 2.17 -22.64
CA ARG A 66 5.18 1.52 -23.95
C ARG A 66 6.10 0.30 -24.00
N LEU A 67 5.65 -0.73 -24.68
CA LEU A 67 6.46 -1.88 -25.07
C LEU A 67 6.68 -1.82 -26.57
N ASP A 68 7.93 -1.75 -26.96
CA ASP A 68 8.36 -1.38 -28.30
C ASP A 68 7.69 -0.06 -28.72
N ASP A 69 6.80 0.12 -29.47
CA ASP A 69 6.15 1.40 -29.78
C ASP A 69 4.64 1.42 -29.47
N LYS A 70 4.16 0.43 -28.69
CA LYS A 70 2.76 0.29 -28.35
C LYS A 70 2.51 0.61 -26.87
N PRO A 71 1.51 1.43 -26.52
CA PRO A 71 1.16 1.69 -25.14
C PRO A 71 0.65 0.41 -24.46
N ILE A 72 1.01 0.24 -23.19
CA ILE A 72 0.47 -0.82 -22.34
C ILE A 72 -0.92 -0.40 -21.86
N LEU A 73 -1.81 -1.36 -21.77
CA LEU A 73 -3.13 -1.17 -21.18
C LEU A 73 -3.21 -1.85 -19.82
N THR A 74 -3.95 -1.21 -18.91
CA THR A 74 -4.34 -1.80 -17.62
C THR A 74 -5.33 -2.96 -17.83
N PRO A 75 -5.64 -3.75 -16.79
CA PRO A 75 -6.68 -4.77 -16.84
C PRO A 75 -8.05 -4.26 -17.30
N ALA A 76 -8.44 -3.03 -16.94
CA ALA A 76 -9.65 -2.38 -17.41
C ALA A 76 -9.50 -1.72 -18.81
N ARG A 77 -8.41 -2.02 -19.52
CA ARG A 77 -8.11 -1.54 -20.88
C ARG A 77 -7.93 -0.02 -20.99
N ARG A 78 -7.50 0.64 -19.93
CA ARG A 78 -7.06 2.04 -19.94
C ARG A 78 -5.59 2.10 -20.27
N VAL A 79 -5.11 3.24 -20.77
CA VAL A 79 -3.67 3.43 -20.99
C VAL A 79 -2.95 3.45 -19.64
N LEU A 80 -1.89 2.66 -19.50
CA LEU A 80 -1.00 2.72 -18.33
C LEU A 80 -0.14 3.97 -18.46
N ALA A 81 -0.66 5.10 -17.96
CA ALA A 81 0.00 6.40 -18.00
C ALA A 81 0.14 6.96 -16.58
N ALA A 82 1.33 7.46 -16.26
CA ALA A 82 1.61 8.11 -14.98
C ALA A 82 1.67 9.63 -15.14
N PRO A 83 1.27 10.43 -14.11
CA PRO A 83 1.23 11.88 -14.22
C PRO A 83 2.62 12.52 -14.33
N ALA A 84 3.66 11.88 -13.79
CA ALA A 84 5.03 12.38 -13.84
C ALA A 84 5.95 11.50 -14.70
N PRO A 85 6.87 12.10 -15.49
CA PRO A 85 7.79 11.34 -16.35
C PRO A 85 8.69 10.39 -15.57
N ALA A 86 9.14 10.79 -14.37
CA ALA A 86 9.96 9.96 -13.49
C ALA A 86 9.22 8.70 -13.02
N LEU A 87 7.92 8.82 -12.72
CA LEU A 87 7.10 7.68 -12.31
C LEU A 87 6.85 6.73 -13.49
N ALA A 88 6.53 7.27 -14.67
CA ALA A 88 6.39 6.46 -15.88
C ALA A 88 7.68 5.69 -16.21
N ALA A 89 8.84 6.36 -16.08
CA ALA A 89 10.15 5.73 -16.30
C ALA A 89 10.41 4.60 -15.28
N ALA A 90 10.06 4.80 -14.02
CA ALA A 90 10.18 3.76 -12.99
C ALA A 90 9.29 2.54 -13.29
N ILE A 91 8.06 2.75 -13.76
CA ILE A 91 7.17 1.67 -14.21
C ILE A 91 7.77 0.97 -15.44
N ALA A 92 8.26 1.72 -16.43
CA ALA A 92 8.89 1.16 -17.61
C ALA A 92 10.12 0.30 -17.25
N ALA A 93 10.90 0.70 -16.25
CA ALA A 93 12.05 -0.06 -15.77
C ALA A 93 11.66 -1.43 -15.18
N GLU A 94 10.50 -1.57 -14.49
CA GLU A 94 10.00 -2.90 -14.09
C GLU A 94 9.75 -3.80 -15.28
N TRP A 95 9.15 -3.28 -16.37
CA TRP A 95 8.94 -4.02 -17.60
C TRP A 95 10.27 -4.38 -18.29
N ASP A 96 11.20 -3.46 -18.33
CA ASP A 96 12.49 -3.71 -18.98
C ASP A 96 13.36 -4.71 -18.20
N SER A 97 13.16 -4.81 -16.89
CA SER A 97 13.84 -5.78 -16.02
C SER A 97 13.41 -7.24 -16.25
N GLN A 98 12.25 -7.47 -16.86
CA GLN A 98 11.78 -8.82 -17.19
C GLN A 98 12.70 -9.47 -18.22
N ARG A 99 12.95 -10.78 -18.08
CA ARG A 99 13.88 -11.50 -18.98
C ARG A 99 13.09 -12.42 -19.92
N GLU A 100 13.02 -13.69 -19.61
CA GLU A 100 12.35 -14.70 -20.45
C GLU A 100 10.84 -14.63 -20.35
N VAL A 101 10.36 -14.36 -19.15
CA VAL A 101 8.93 -14.29 -18.83
C VAL A 101 8.58 -12.96 -18.15
N VAL A 102 7.34 -12.56 -18.33
CA VAL A 102 6.75 -11.45 -17.60
C VAL A 102 6.16 -11.99 -16.31
N ASP A 103 6.75 -11.62 -15.17
CA ASP A 103 6.32 -12.03 -13.84
C ASP A 103 5.70 -10.86 -13.07
N PRO A 104 4.36 -10.76 -13.00
CA PRO A 104 3.70 -9.70 -12.25
C PRO A 104 4.07 -9.66 -10.76
N GLY A 105 4.52 -10.78 -10.18
CA GLY A 105 5.02 -10.83 -8.82
C GLY A 105 6.23 -9.94 -8.57
N LYS A 106 7.01 -9.67 -9.62
CA LYS A 106 8.21 -8.82 -9.60
C LYS A 106 7.94 -7.39 -10.09
N MET A 107 6.69 -7.00 -10.22
CA MET A 107 6.29 -5.71 -10.79
C MET A 107 5.32 -4.95 -9.86
N PRO A 108 5.72 -4.67 -8.60
CA PRO A 108 4.84 -4.06 -7.60
C PRO A 108 4.35 -2.67 -8.02
N LEU A 109 5.20 -1.85 -8.64
CA LEU A 109 4.84 -0.50 -9.08
C LEU A 109 3.82 -0.53 -10.23
N THR A 110 3.97 -1.45 -11.19
CA THR A 110 2.99 -1.68 -12.26
C THR A 110 1.65 -2.14 -11.69
N ARG A 111 1.65 -3.05 -10.71
CA ARG A 111 0.41 -3.49 -10.06
C ARG A 111 -0.28 -2.35 -9.33
N LEU A 112 0.48 -1.56 -8.57
CA LEU A 112 -0.06 -0.39 -7.87
C LEU A 112 -0.64 0.63 -8.86
N ALA A 113 0.07 0.92 -9.96
CA ALA A 113 -0.40 1.82 -11.01
C ALA A 113 -1.73 1.33 -11.63
N ASN A 114 -1.85 0.03 -11.90
CA ASN A 114 -3.11 -0.55 -12.39
C ASN A 114 -4.27 -0.35 -11.40
N VAL A 115 -4.03 -0.60 -10.11
CA VAL A 115 -5.06 -0.38 -9.06
C VAL A 115 -5.45 1.08 -8.97
N ILE A 116 -4.49 1.99 -9.06
CA ILE A 116 -4.76 3.43 -9.02
C ILE A 116 -5.62 3.85 -10.22
N ILE A 117 -5.22 3.48 -11.43
CA ILE A 117 -5.89 3.87 -12.66
C ILE A 117 -7.29 3.24 -12.76
N ASP A 118 -7.40 1.95 -12.44
CA ASP A 118 -8.64 1.18 -12.65
C ASP A 118 -9.63 1.26 -11.49
N GLY A 119 -9.17 1.65 -10.30
CA GLY A 119 -10.01 1.66 -9.10
C GLY A 119 -10.01 2.99 -8.35
N VAL A 120 -8.84 3.43 -7.85
CA VAL A 120 -8.78 4.62 -6.99
C VAL A 120 -9.24 5.88 -7.73
N ALA A 121 -8.83 6.06 -8.98
CA ALA A 121 -9.17 7.24 -9.78
C ALA A 121 -10.68 7.34 -10.08
N GLU A 122 -11.40 6.23 -10.06
CA GLU A 122 -12.86 6.24 -10.25
C GLU A 122 -13.62 6.68 -9.00
N ARG A 123 -13.10 6.31 -7.83
CA ARG A 123 -13.80 6.53 -6.54
C ARG A 123 -12.82 6.92 -5.42
N PRO A 124 -12.21 8.11 -5.46
CA PRO A 124 -11.29 8.55 -4.42
C PRO A 124 -11.92 8.64 -3.01
N PRO A 125 -13.17 9.14 -2.81
CA PRO A 125 -13.70 9.33 -1.47
C PRO A 125 -13.80 8.05 -0.61
N PRO A 126 -14.27 6.89 -1.10
CA PRO A 126 -14.25 5.65 -0.33
C PRO A 126 -12.85 5.22 0.10
N VAL A 127 -11.82 5.44 -0.74
CA VAL A 127 -10.43 5.10 -0.42
C VAL A 127 -9.90 6.02 0.70
N ALA A 128 -10.19 7.32 0.62
CA ALA A 128 -9.84 8.25 1.68
C ALA A 128 -10.52 7.91 3.01
N ALA A 129 -11.81 7.55 2.97
CA ALA A 129 -12.56 7.12 4.15
C ALA A 129 -12.00 5.81 4.75
N GLU A 130 -11.45 4.91 3.93
CA GLU A 130 -10.79 3.70 4.41
C GLU A 130 -9.50 4.02 5.15
N ILE A 131 -8.67 4.95 4.64
CA ILE A 131 -7.48 5.44 5.35
C ILE A 131 -7.87 6.09 6.67
N ALA A 132 -8.90 6.94 6.67
CA ALA A 132 -9.39 7.63 7.88
C ALA A 132 -9.79 6.66 9.01
N LYS A 133 -10.37 5.49 8.69
CA LYS A 133 -10.68 4.45 9.67
C LYS A 133 -9.46 3.92 10.41
N TYR A 134 -8.29 3.88 9.76
CA TYR A 134 -7.06 3.47 10.45
C TYR A 134 -6.64 4.47 11.52
N LEU A 135 -6.96 5.77 11.38
CA LEU A 135 -6.63 6.77 12.38
C LEU A 135 -7.34 6.52 13.73
N GLU A 136 -8.53 5.88 13.70
CA GLU A 136 -9.29 5.56 14.93
C GLU A 136 -8.64 4.42 15.73
N SER A 137 -7.91 3.52 15.06
CA SER A 137 -7.29 2.32 15.63
C SER A 137 -5.89 2.05 15.05
N ASP A 138 -5.10 3.11 14.91
CA ASP A 138 -3.77 3.05 14.32
C ASP A 138 -2.82 2.15 15.14
N LEU A 139 -1.96 1.42 14.45
CA LEU A 139 -0.95 0.55 15.06
C LEU A 139 -0.19 1.25 16.19
N LEU A 140 0.19 2.51 15.97
CA LEU A 140 1.03 3.28 16.90
C LEU A 140 0.34 3.59 18.22
N LEU A 141 -0.96 3.39 18.31
CA LEU A 141 -1.76 3.71 19.49
C LEU A 141 -1.83 2.56 20.51
N TYR A 142 -1.49 1.34 20.12
CA TYR A 142 -1.55 0.17 20.99
C TYR A 142 -0.16 -0.24 21.47
N ARG A 143 0.14 0.05 22.72
CA ARG A 143 1.48 -0.13 23.31
C ARG A 143 1.59 -1.40 24.13
N ALA A 144 2.71 -2.10 24.00
CA ALA A 144 3.02 -3.22 24.87
C ALA A 144 3.14 -2.75 26.33
N ALA A 145 2.68 -3.59 27.27
CA ALA A 145 2.90 -3.38 28.70
C ALA A 145 4.24 -3.99 29.15
N ASN A 146 4.67 -5.03 28.46
CA ASN A 146 5.89 -5.83 28.72
C ASN A 146 6.25 -6.63 27.46
N PRO A 147 7.47 -7.18 27.31
CA PRO A 147 8.63 -6.91 28.19
C PRO A 147 9.19 -5.51 27.97
N GLN A 148 9.96 -5.00 28.94
CA GLN A 148 10.48 -3.63 28.93
C GLN A 148 11.27 -3.29 27.66
N GLY A 149 12.03 -4.24 27.10
CA GLY A 149 12.77 -4.03 25.86
C GLY A 149 11.86 -3.76 24.64
N LEU A 150 10.70 -4.41 24.55
CA LEU A 150 9.70 -4.14 23.51
C LEU A 150 9.06 -2.77 23.70
N VAL A 151 8.68 -2.43 24.94
CA VAL A 151 8.12 -1.11 25.29
C VAL A 151 9.06 0.02 24.87
N GLU A 152 10.35 -0.11 25.17
CA GLU A 152 11.34 0.90 24.80
C GLU A 152 11.54 0.99 23.30
N ARG A 153 11.55 -0.16 22.58
CA ARG A 153 11.66 -0.20 21.12
C ARG A 153 10.46 0.47 20.44
N GLN A 154 9.24 0.20 20.92
CA GLN A 154 8.03 0.88 20.45
C GLN A 154 8.12 2.40 20.70
N ARG A 155 8.57 2.83 21.89
CA ARG A 155 8.77 4.27 22.17
C ARG A 155 9.72 4.91 21.17
N GLN A 156 10.88 4.31 20.97
CA GLN A 156 11.90 4.86 20.07
C GLN A 156 11.42 5.01 18.62
N ARG A 157 10.59 4.09 18.15
CA ARG A 157 10.11 4.07 16.75
C ARG A 157 8.80 4.83 16.55
N TRP A 158 7.91 4.86 17.54
CA TRP A 158 6.55 5.36 17.37
C TRP A 158 6.32 6.76 17.97
N ASP A 159 6.98 7.10 19.08
CA ASP A 159 6.80 8.42 19.71
C ASP A 159 7.24 9.57 18.79
N PRO A 160 8.34 9.47 18.00
CA PRO A 160 8.69 10.52 17.05
C PRO A 160 7.62 10.78 15.99
N VAL A 161 6.90 9.72 15.54
CA VAL A 161 5.81 9.85 14.57
C VAL A 161 4.61 10.55 15.18
N LEU A 162 4.23 10.19 16.41
CA LEU A 162 3.15 10.87 17.13
C LEU A 162 3.49 12.33 17.45
N ALA A 163 4.74 12.61 17.80
CA ALA A 163 5.22 13.97 18.01
C ALA A 163 5.14 14.80 16.71
N TRP A 164 5.62 14.25 15.60
CA TRP A 164 5.51 14.89 14.28
C TRP A 164 4.04 15.16 13.90
N ALA A 165 3.14 14.19 14.10
CA ALA A 165 1.72 14.38 13.82
C ALA A 165 1.11 15.51 14.67
N ALA A 166 1.48 15.59 15.95
CA ALA A 166 1.02 16.64 16.85
C ALA A 166 1.57 18.03 16.48
N GLU A 167 2.84 18.11 16.08
CA GLU A 167 3.53 19.37 15.78
C GLU A 167 3.22 19.88 14.37
N THR A 168 3.19 18.99 13.37
CA THR A 168 3.05 19.37 11.97
C THR A 168 1.60 19.37 11.50
N LEU A 169 0.81 18.36 11.90
CA LEU A 169 -0.58 18.25 11.50
C LEU A 169 -1.56 18.85 12.53
N GLY A 170 -1.10 19.12 13.75
CA GLY A 170 -1.98 19.47 14.87
C GLY A 170 -2.76 18.29 15.42
N ALA A 171 -2.42 17.07 15.02
CA ALA A 171 -3.12 15.83 15.33
C ALA A 171 -2.53 15.15 16.58
N ARG A 172 -3.09 15.44 17.75
CA ARG A 172 -2.63 14.92 19.05
C ARG A 172 -3.38 13.64 19.40
N PHE A 173 -2.82 12.49 19.01
CA PHE A 173 -3.35 11.17 19.34
C PHE A 173 -2.97 10.72 20.75
N GLN A 174 -3.77 9.82 21.31
CA GLN A 174 -3.59 9.28 22.67
C GLN A 174 -3.31 7.77 22.59
N PRO A 175 -2.07 7.33 22.83
CA PRO A 175 -1.77 5.90 22.89
C PRO A 175 -2.33 5.27 24.17
N THR A 176 -2.68 3.98 24.08
CA THR A 176 -3.13 3.16 25.20
C THR A 176 -2.19 1.98 25.42
N VAL A 177 -2.18 1.40 26.60
CA VAL A 177 -1.43 0.18 26.91
C VAL A 177 -2.33 -1.04 26.74
N GLY A 178 -1.87 -2.05 26.03
CA GLY A 178 -2.64 -3.26 25.71
C GLY A 178 -3.53 -3.08 24.48
N ILE A 179 -4.59 -3.86 24.42
CA ILE A 179 -5.50 -3.96 23.26
C ILE A 179 -6.84 -3.24 23.46
N THR A 180 -7.01 -2.53 24.59
CA THR A 180 -8.26 -1.82 24.86
C THR A 180 -8.36 -0.62 23.94
N HIS A 181 -9.43 -0.56 23.16
CA HIS A 181 -9.71 0.59 22.30
C HIS A 181 -9.92 1.86 23.13
N LEU A 182 -9.24 2.92 22.73
CA LEU A 182 -9.40 4.26 23.26
C LEU A 182 -9.91 5.18 22.15
N THR A 183 -11.09 5.76 22.33
CA THR A 183 -11.64 6.74 21.39
C THR A 183 -10.70 7.93 21.26
N GLN A 184 -10.28 8.22 20.06
CA GLN A 184 -9.34 9.30 19.78
C GLN A 184 -10.04 10.66 19.76
N PRO A 185 -9.35 11.74 20.15
CA PRO A 185 -9.91 13.10 20.10
C PRO A 185 -10.36 13.45 18.67
N GLU A 186 -11.60 13.92 18.54
CA GLU A 186 -12.17 14.29 17.22
C GLU A 186 -11.31 15.33 16.48
N GLY A 187 -10.70 16.27 17.21
CA GLY A 187 -9.78 17.25 16.64
C GLY A 187 -8.52 16.61 16.03
N ALA A 188 -7.99 15.54 16.65
CA ALA A 188 -6.84 14.80 16.12
C ALA A 188 -7.21 14.04 14.84
N LEU A 189 -8.36 13.36 14.83
CA LEU A 189 -8.87 12.66 13.65
C LEU A 189 -9.06 13.62 12.49
N LYS A 190 -9.79 14.71 12.67
CA LYS A 190 -10.03 15.72 11.62
C LYS A 190 -8.74 16.34 11.09
N ALA A 191 -7.78 16.62 11.97
CA ALA A 191 -6.51 17.21 11.57
C ALA A 191 -5.66 16.24 10.71
N ALA A 192 -5.62 14.95 11.07
CA ALA A 192 -4.94 13.94 10.28
C ALA A 192 -5.67 13.60 8.97
N GLU A 193 -7.02 13.53 9.00
CA GLU A 193 -7.84 13.33 7.80
C GLU A 193 -7.63 14.44 6.76
N ALA A 194 -7.48 15.69 7.20
CA ALA A 194 -7.22 16.82 6.31
C ALA A 194 -5.88 16.70 5.54
N ALA A 195 -4.96 15.87 6.01
CA ALA A 195 -3.70 15.59 5.34
C ALA A 195 -3.80 14.46 4.29
N ILE A 196 -4.93 13.75 4.22
CA ILE A 196 -5.15 12.69 3.21
C ILE A 196 -5.28 13.36 1.83
N PRO A 197 -4.45 12.99 0.84
CA PRO A 197 -4.47 13.67 -0.46
C PRO A 197 -5.71 13.30 -1.27
N ALA A 198 -6.23 14.26 -2.03
CA ALA A 198 -7.33 14.05 -2.98
C ALA A 198 -6.85 13.51 -4.35
N ASP A 199 -5.58 13.69 -4.69
CA ASP A 199 -4.99 13.17 -5.92
C ASP A 199 -4.99 11.64 -5.93
N PRO A 200 -5.55 10.97 -6.96
CA PRO A 200 -5.72 9.52 -6.96
C PRO A 200 -4.41 8.73 -6.82
N TRP A 201 -3.31 9.24 -7.39
CA TRP A 201 -2.03 8.55 -7.33
C TRP A 201 -1.42 8.60 -5.94
N ARG A 202 -1.40 9.80 -5.33
CA ARG A 202 -0.93 9.96 -3.95
C ARG A 202 -1.85 9.23 -2.96
N LEU A 203 -3.17 9.30 -3.19
CA LEU A 203 -4.16 8.61 -2.37
C LEU A 203 -3.99 7.09 -2.41
N GLY A 204 -3.85 6.51 -3.60
CA GLY A 204 -3.65 5.07 -3.76
C GLY A 204 -2.33 4.58 -3.17
N ALA A 205 -1.26 5.38 -3.30
CA ALA A 205 0.01 5.08 -2.67
C ALA A 205 -0.09 5.17 -1.14
N LEU A 206 -0.73 6.22 -0.61
CA LEU A 206 -0.96 6.37 0.84
C LEU A 206 -1.80 5.22 1.39
N HIS A 207 -2.86 4.81 0.70
CA HIS A 207 -3.67 3.65 1.07
C HIS A 207 -2.84 2.36 1.09
N SER A 208 -1.98 2.15 0.09
CA SER A 208 -1.09 0.99 0.06
C SER A 208 -0.14 0.97 1.26
N VAL A 209 0.50 2.09 1.59
CA VAL A 209 1.36 2.19 2.78
C VAL A 209 0.55 1.92 4.05
N THR A 210 -0.62 2.55 4.21
CA THR A 210 -1.50 2.37 5.38
C THR A 210 -1.85 0.89 5.59
N THR A 211 -2.27 0.19 4.55
CA THR A 211 -2.66 -1.23 4.65
C THR A 211 -1.48 -2.16 4.87
N LEU A 212 -0.31 -1.84 4.34
CA LEU A 212 0.93 -2.61 4.54
C LEU A 212 1.49 -2.46 5.95
N THR A 213 1.42 -1.26 6.50
CA THR A 213 1.98 -0.93 7.82
C THR A 213 0.97 -1.12 8.96
N GLY A 214 -0.34 -1.12 8.67
CA GLY A 214 -1.38 -1.05 9.68
C GLY A 214 -1.52 0.35 10.32
N SER A 215 -0.91 1.39 9.72
CA SER A 215 -0.85 2.73 10.28
C SER A 215 -1.01 3.81 9.21
N ALA A 216 -2.05 4.61 9.34
CA ALA A 216 -2.23 5.82 8.54
C ALA A 216 -1.23 6.91 8.95
N LEU A 217 -0.82 6.93 10.22
CA LEU A 217 0.17 7.89 10.72
C LEU A 217 1.57 7.62 10.15
N LEU A 218 1.99 6.35 10.03
CA LEU A 218 3.23 6.00 9.32
C LEU A 218 3.16 6.37 7.84
N ALA A 219 2.01 6.13 7.21
CA ALA A 219 1.81 6.49 5.81
C ALA A 219 1.91 8.01 5.58
N LEU A 220 1.28 8.81 6.43
CA LEU A 220 1.37 10.28 6.38
C LEU A 220 2.79 10.78 6.68
N ALA A 221 3.48 10.18 7.67
CA ALA A 221 4.84 10.53 8.00
C ALA A 221 5.85 10.17 6.91
N LEU A 222 5.61 9.09 6.16
CA LEU A 222 6.40 8.74 4.98
C LEU A 222 6.12 9.71 3.81
N ALA A 223 4.87 10.14 3.64
CA ALA A 223 4.46 11.01 2.53
C ALA A 223 4.88 12.48 2.70
N TYR A 224 4.87 12.99 3.94
CA TYR A 224 5.04 14.41 4.23
C TYR A 224 6.03 14.72 5.35
N GLY A 225 6.45 13.71 6.07
CA GLY A 225 7.26 13.85 7.28
C GLY A 225 8.71 13.39 7.10
N PRO A 226 9.38 13.14 8.22
CA PRO A 226 10.79 12.85 8.26
C PRO A 226 11.15 11.37 8.01
N LEU A 227 10.18 10.47 7.83
CA LEU A 227 10.48 9.04 7.74
C LEU A 227 11.04 8.65 6.37
N SER A 228 12.14 7.90 6.38
CA SER A 228 12.57 7.09 5.24
C SER A 228 11.69 5.83 5.10
N ILE A 229 11.84 5.13 3.96
CA ILE A 229 11.11 3.87 3.70
C ILE A 229 11.50 2.82 4.73
N GLU A 230 12.78 2.73 5.05
CA GLU A 230 13.36 1.80 6.01
C GLU A 230 12.84 2.07 7.43
N GLU A 231 12.81 3.33 7.84
CA GLU A 231 12.29 3.73 9.15
C GLU A 231 10.79 3.45 9.29
N ALA A 232 10.00 3.72 8.24
CA ALA A 232 8.58 3.38 8.23
C ALA A 232 8.34 1.86 8.31
N TRP A 233 9.18 1.08 7.60
CA TRP A 233 9.15 -0.37 7.64
C TRP A 233 9.51 -0.93 9.01
N ASP A 234 10.59 -0.45 9.60
CA ASP A 234 11.04 -0.84 10.93
C ASP A 234 9.99 -0.50 11.99
N ALA A 235 9.37 0.69 11.90
CA ALA A 235 8.32 1.10 12.80
C ALA A 235 7.06 0.23 12.67
N ALA A 236 6.70 -0.18 11.45
CA ALA A 236 5.54 -1.05 11.21
C ALA A 236 5.75 -2.50 11.70
N ASN A 237 7.00 -2.94 11.82
CA ASN A 237 7.32 -4.33 12.14
C ASN A 237 8.02 -4.52 13.49
N VAL A 238 7.95 -3.54 14.39
CA VAL A 238 8.61 -3.58 15.71
C VAL A 238 8.29 -4.85 16.49
N ASP A 239 7.00 -5.23 16.55
CA ASP A 239 6.55 -6.40 17.31
C ASP A 239 6.94 -7.71 16.62
N GLU A 240 6.87 -7.74 15.28
CA GLU A 240 7.29 -8.90 14.49
C GLU A 240 8.81 -9.12 14.61
N ASP A 241 9.60 -8.04 14.53
CA ASP A 241 11.06 -8.09 14.68
C ASP A 241 11.45 -8.57 16.08
N TRP A 242 10.80 -8.06 17.11
CA TRP A 242 11.00 -8.52 18.49
C TRP A 242 10.71 -10.02 18.61
N ASN A 243 9.60 -10.50 18.05
CA ASN A 243 9.26 -11.91 18.10
C ASN A 243 10.26 -12.78 17.33
N MET A 244 10.72 -12.34 16.14
CA MET A 244 11.73 -13.07 15.38
C MET A 244 13.09 -13.15 16.08
N GLU A 245 13.47 -12.14 16.84
CA GLU A 245 14.70 -12.15 17.65
C GLU A 245 14.62 -13.15 18.81
N GLN A 246 13.43 -13.33 19.41
CA GLN A 246 13.23 -14.23 20.55
C GLN A 246 13.03 -15.70 20.14
N TRP A 247 12.31 -15.93 19.03
CA TRP A 247 11.81 -17.26 18.66
C TRP A 247 12.42 -17.82 17.37
N GLY A 248 13.26 -17.04 16.70
CA GLY A 248 13.89 -17.44 15.44
C GLY A 248 13.13 -16.99 14.21
N ARG A 249 13.71 -17.24 13.04
CA ARG A 249 13.22 -16.79 11.73
C ARG A 249 12.68 -17.98 10.92
N ASP A 250 11.50 -17.80 10.33
CA ASP A 250 10.94 -18.73 9.36
C ASP A 250 11.22 -18.22 7.93
N GLU A 251 11.75 -19.06 7.05
CA GLU A 251 12.08 -18.69 5.66
C GLU A 251 10.86 -18.19 4.90
N LEU A 252 9.70 -18.84 5.04
CA LEU A 252 8.47 -18.42 4.39
C LEU A 252 7.98 -17.06 4.91
N ALA A 253 8.23 -16.74 6.18
CA ALA A 253 7.93 -15.42 6.74
C ALA A 253 8.85 -14.36 6.15
N LEU A 254 10.15 -14.67 5.95
CA LEU A 254 11.11 -13.76 5.32
C LEU A 254 10.77 -13.46 3.85
N ASP A 255 10.35 -14.47 3.08
CA ASP A 255 9.93 -14.28 1.69
C ASP A 255 8.69 -13.36 1.60
N ARG A 256 7.69 -13.59 2.46
CA ARG A 256 6.51 -12.71 2.55
C ARG A 256 6.88 -11.29 2.96
N ARG A 257 7.82 -11.15 3.90
CA ARG A 257 8.31 -9.85 4.36
C ARG A 257 9.01 -9.10 3.23
N SER A 258 9.88 -9.77 2.48
CA SER A 258 10.58 -9.20 1.33
C SER A 258 9.60 -8.71 0.25
N PHE A 259 8.57 -9.50 -0.03
CA PHE A 259 7.52 -9.11 -0.95
C PHE A 259 6.75 -7.86 -0.48
N ARG A 260 6.30 -7.84 0.78
CA ARG A 260 5.61 -6.68 1.36
C ARG A 260 6.48 -5.42 1.37
N PHE A 261 7.78 -5.57 1.61
CA PHE A 261 8.73 -4.46 1.54
C PHE A 261 8.85 -3.89 0.12
N ALA A 262 8.89 -4.74 -0.91
CA ALA A 262 8.87 -4.30 -2.31
C ALA A 262 7.58 -3.54 -2.67
N GLU A 263 6.42 -3.94 -2.14
CA GLU A 263 5.16 -3.21 -2.26
C GLU A 263 5.24 -1.82 -1.61
N LEU A 264 5.84 -1.74 -0.41
CA LEU A 264 6.05 -0.46 0.27
C LEU A 264 6.98 0.47 -0.53
N GLN A 265 8.07 -0.09 -1.07
CA GLN A 265 8.99 0.66 -1.93
C GLN A 265 8.30 1.21 -3.19
N ALA A 266 7.41 0.43 -3.80
CA ALA A 266 6.61 0.89 -4.94
C ALA A 266 5.69 2.06 -4.56
N ALA A 267 4.98 1.96 -3.44
CA ALA A 267 4.12 3.04 -2.95
C ALA A 267 4.92 4.31 -2.60
N ALA A 268 6.05 4.15 -1.92
CA ALA A 268 6.96 5.27 -1.62
C ALA A 268 7.55 5.91 -2.89
N THR A 269 7.79 5.12 -3.94
CA THR A 269 8.24 5.64 -5.24
C THR A 269 7.16 6.51 -5.88
N VAL A 270 5.89 6.12 -5.81
CA VAL A 270 4.77 6.97 -6.28
C VAL A 270 4.76 8.29 -5.51
N LEU A 271 4.78 8.23 -4.17
CA LEU A 271 4.77 9.44 -3.32
C LEU A 271 5.92 10.38 -3.67
N ARG A 272 7.14 9.85 -3.73
CA ARG A 272 8.36 10.64 -4.03
C ARG A 272 8.34 11.27 -5.43
N CYS A 273 7.87 10.55 -6.44
CA CYS A 273 7.80 11.09 -7.80
C CYS A 273 6.75 12.19 -7.99
N LEU A 274 5.82 12.34 -7.03
CA LEU A 274 4.73 13.29 -7.07
C LEU A 274 4.82 14.38 -5.97
N THR A 275 5.91 14.39 -5.19
CA THR A 275 6.28 15.53 -4.33
C THR A 275 7.06 16.51 -5.17
N GLY A 276 6.38 17.53 -5.68
CA GLY A 276 6.93 18.65 -6.43
C GLY A 276 6.05 19.85 -6.24
#